data_006782d188aba4fa9f3e4ea612214584
#
_entry.id   006782d188aba4fa9f3e4ea612214584
#
_cell.length_a   1.000
_cell.length_b   1.000
_cell.length_c   1.000
_cell.angle_alpha   90.00
_cell.angle_beta   90.00
_cell.angle_gamma   90.00
#
_symmetry.space_group_name_H-M   'P 1'
#
loop_
_entity.id
_entity.type
_entity.pdbx_description
1 polymer ?
#
loop_
_entity_poly.entity_id
_entity_poly.type
_entity_poly.pdbx_seq_one_letter_code
_entity_poly.pdbx_strand_id
1 'polypeptide(L)'
;MGMAVRQRRWMAALIVLGSSAAHAQEETPGLPALAAASDQASVVGVSSGGYMATQLAVAWPERFSGLGVLAAGPWGCAQGALSTALNQCMMTRRGLPSLDELAQRRERYAEMEQVGSQEALRQLRAFVWHGASDETISPALGDLLAQQWQRWLADPEQQLRFVQRDNTGHGWPVAMPNDASLDPQSLGDCHNGGASHLLACGDDVAGEMQAWLYPEREANASEGELLAFDQSDFAVKGFADTGYLFVPEACEAGGCPVTVALHGCQMNAETIGDTFVRYSGLNRWAAEHAQVVLYPQAESSMANPQACWDWWGFAESTWQINPLHDTREGTQVKALMAMLDQLQSAQANEAATAD
;
A
#
# COMPACT_ATOMS: atom_id res chain seq x y z
N MET A 1 -21.42 -93.80 10.68
CA MET A 1 -20.46 -93.34 11.68
C MET A 1 -19.51 -92.35 10.98
N GLY A 2 -19.72 -91.07 11.06
CA GLY A 2 -18.91 -90.05 10.44
C GLY A 2 -18.73 -88.91 11.43
N MET A 3 -17.51 -88.76 11.91
CA MET A 3 -17.13 -87.70 12.87
C MET A 3 -16.95 -86.36 12.12
N ALA A 4 -17.71 -85.35 12.56
CA ALA A 4 -17.58 -84.00 12.07
C ALA A 4 -16.48 -83.22 12.87
N VAL A 5 -15.45 -82.76 12.16
CA VAL A 5 -14.38 -81.92 12.70
C VAL A 5 -14.81 -80.45 12.57
N ARG A 6 -15.02 -79.76 13.70
CA ARG A 6 -15.26 -78.30 13.78
C ARG A 6 -13.93 -77.55 13.65
N GLN A 7 -13.73 -76.84 12.56
CA GLN A 7 -12.67 -75.87 12.44
C GLN A 7 -13.07 -74.53 13.12
N ARG A 8 -12.32 -74.13 14.14
CA ARG A 8 -12.39 -72.76 14.76
C ARG A 8 -11.61 -71.82 13.91
N ARG A 9 -12.30 -70.86 13.28
CA ARG A 9 -11.68 -69.65 12.61
C ARG A 9 -11.35 -68.68 13.72
N TRP A 10 -10.07 -68.36 13.88
CA TRP A 10 -9.59 -67.17 14.62
C TRP A 10 -9.65 -65.94 13.70
N MET A 11 -10.48 -64.96 14.03
CA MET A 11 -10.42 -63.59 13.40
C MET A 11 -9.34 -62.82 14.14
N ALA A 12 -8.25 -62.55 13.48
CA ALA A 12 -7.28 -61.55 13.90
C ALA A 12 -7.82 -60.16 13.54
N ALA A 13 -8.15 -59.36 14.54
CA ALA A 13 -8.49 -57.95 14.37
C ALA A 13 -7.20 -57.15 14.20
N LEU A 14 -6.95 -56.67 13.01
CA LEU A 14 -5.91 -55.65 12.74
C LEU A 14 -6.42 -54.29 13.28
N ILE A 15 -5.83 -53.82 14.37
CA ILE A 15 -5.98 -52.44 14.83
C ILE A 15 -5.04 -51.59 13.99
N VAL A 16 -5.57 -50.84 13.03
CA VAL A 16 -4.84 -49.81 12.30
C VAL A 16 -4.80 -48.57 13.21
N LEU A 17 -3.68 -48.34 13.87
CA LEU A 17 -3.38 -47.08 14.53
C LEU A 17 -3.14 -46.01 13.46
N GLY A 18 -4.17 -45.25 13.14
CA GLY A 18 -4.05 -44.06 12.31
C GLY A 18 -3.28 -42.98 13.09
N SER A 19 -2.03 -42.74 12.74
CA SER A 19 -1.28 -41.57 13.18
C SER A 19 -1.87 -40.35 12.48
N SER A 20 -2.72 -39.59 13.16
CA SER A 20 -3.11 -38.25 12.75
C SER A 20 -1.89 -37.37 12.93
N ALA A 21 -1.14 -37.11 11.86
CA ALA A 21 -0.20 -35.98 11.82
C ALA A 21 -1.04 -34.72 11.90
N ALA A 22 -1.11 -34.13 13.07
CA ALA A 22 -1.56 -32.76 13.22
C ALA A 22 -0.52 -31.88 12.48
N HIS A 23 -0.91 -31.34 11.31
CA HIS A 23 -0.18 -30.25 10.70
C HIS A 23 -0.41 -29.05 11.64
N ALA A 24 0.60 -28.69 12.42
CA ALA A 24 0.64 -27.36 13.01
C ALA A 24 0.60 -26.37 11.84
N GLN A 25 -0.46 -25.57 11.74
CA GLN A 25 -0.42 -24.41 10.89
C GLN A 25 0.67 -23.52 11.47
N GLU A 26 1.73 -23.27 10.72
CA GLU A 26 2.69 -22.22 11.06
C GLU A 26 1.91 -20.92 11.15
N GLU A 27 1.87 -20.32 12.34
CA GLU A 27 1.29 -18.99 12.53
C GLU A 27 2.11 -17.99 11.72
N THR A 28 1.43 -17.16 10.94
CA THR A 28 2.08 -16.09 10.21
C THR A 28 2.73 -15.14 11.22
N PRO A 29 4.03 -14.82 11.10
CA PRO A 29 4.71 -13.96 12.08
C PRO A 29 4.15 -12.55 12.05
N GLY A 30 4.21 -11.85 13.18
CA GLY A 30 3.89 -10.42 13.25
C GLY A 30 4.91 -9.55 12.49
N LEU A 31 4.59 -8.29 12.31
CA LEU A 31 5.47 -7.33 11.62
C LEU A 31 6.77 -7.14 12.44
N PRO A 32 7.95 -7.44 11.88
CA PRO A 32 9.22 -7.34 12.63
C PRO A 32 9.65 -5.89 12.91
N ALA A 33 10.45 -5.72 13.95
CA ALA A 33 11.25 -4.51 14.15
C ALA A 33 12.54 -4.63 13.33
N LEU A 34 12.81 -3.66 12.46
CA LEU A 34 13.98 -3.70 11.55
C LEU A 34 15.02 -2.62 11.84
N ALA A 35 14.83 -1.75 12.84
CA ALA A 35 15.64 -0.56 13.04
C ALA A 35 15.80 0.26 11.74
N ALA A 36 14.74 0.34 10.93
CA ALA A 36 14.74 1.06 9.66
C ALA A 36 14.96 2.57 9.88
N ALA A 37 15.48 3.26 8.86
CA ALA A 37 15.74 4.69 8.93
C ALA A 37 14.45 5.50 9.20
N SER A 38 14.47 6.39 10.18
CA SER A 38 13.29 7.14 10.62
C SER A 38 13.03 8.42 9.83
N ASP A 39 14.00 8.90 9.05
CA ASP A 39 14.00 10.18 8.34
C ASP A 39 13.92 10.05 6.80
N GLN A 40 13.86 8.84 6.29
CA GLN A 40 13.93 8.55 4.85
C GLN A 40 12.76 7.68 4.36
N ALA A 41 11.65 7.67 5.06
CA ALA A 41 10.49 6.93 4.59
C ALA A 41 9.82 7.63 3.40
N SER A 42 9.25 6.85 2.49
CA SER A 42 8.30 7.34 1.48
C SER A 42 6.98 6.60 1.57
N VAL A 43 5.93 7.23 1.06
CA VAL A 43 4.64 6.58 0.88
C VAL A 43 4.21 6.71 -0.57
N VAL A 44 3.81 5.58 -1.16
CA VAL A 44 3.39 5.52 -2.56
C VAL A 44 2.07 4.76 -2.68
N GLY A 45 1.28 5.09 -3.70
CA GLY A 45 0.04 4.36 -3.89
C GLY A 45 -0.67 4.70 -5.19
N VAL A 46 -1.64 3.85 -5.53
CA VAL A 46 -2.46 3.98 -6.74
C VAL A 46 -3.94 4.08 -6.37
N SER A 47 -4.70 4.93 -7.06
CA SER A 47 -6.15 5.06 -6.88
C SER A 47 -6.51 5.39 -5.43
N SER A 48 -7.30 4.56 -4.73
CA SER A 48 -7.57 4.74 -3.29
C SER A 48 -6.29 4.76 -2.44
N GLY A 49 -5.27 3.95 -2.80
CA GLY A 49 -3.95 3.98 -2.18
C GLY A 49 -3.21 5.28 -2.44
N GLY A 50 -3.38 5.89 -3.61
CA GLY A 50 -2.84 7.21 -3.91
C GLY A 50 -3.47 8.33 -3.07
N TYR A 51 -4.78 8.26 -2.85
CA TYR A 51 -5.47 9.16 -1.91
C TYR A 51 -4.98 8.94 -0.47
N MET A 52 -4.87 7.70 -0.02
CA MET A 52 -4.35 7.39 1.32
C MET A 52 -2.89 7.81 1.47
N ALA A 53 -2.05 7.65 0.44
CA ALA A 53 -0.68 8.13 0.45
C ALA A 53 -0.61 9.66 0.66
N THR A 54 -1.47 10.43 -0.02
CA THR A 54 -1.55 11.87 0.22
C THR A 54 -2.07 12.22 1.62
N GLN A 55 -2.99 11.43 2.19
CA GLN A 55 -3.46 11.61 3.56
C GLN A 55 -2.33 11.41 4.57
N LEU A 56 -1.52 10.35 4.42
CA LEU A 56 -0.35 10.10 5.26
C LEU A 56 0.69 11.21 5.15
N ALA A 57 1.04 11.61 3.92
CA ALA A 57 2.03 12.66 3.69
C ALA A 57 1.61 14.04 4.22
N VAL A 58 0.30 14.35 4.21
CA VAL A 58 -0.21 15.63 4.77
C VAL A 58 -0.40 15.54 6.27
N ALA A 59 -0.81 14.39 6.80
CA ALA A 59 -0.96 14.20 8.24
C ALA A 59 0.39 14.19 8.97
N TRP A 60 1.40 13.53 8.40
CA TRP A 60 2.70 13.30 9.02
C TRP A 60 3.87 13.64 8.08
N PRO A 61 3.95 14.86 7.52
CA PRO A 61 4.98 15.20 6.53
C PRO A 61 6.41 15.11 7.09
N GLU A 62 6.58 15.25 8.39
CA GLU A 62 7.86 15.10 9.09
C GLU A 62 8.39 13.66 9.15
N ARG A 63 7.53 12.68 8.82
CA ARG A 63 7.87 11.27 8.84
C ARG A 63 8.24 10.73 7.45
N PHE A 64 8.00 11.52 6.39
CA PHE A 64 8.23 11.12 5.02
C PHE A 64 9.18 12.09 4.32
N SER A 65 10.09 11.55 3.52
CA SER A 65 10.92 12.31 2.58
C SER A 65 10.30 12.37 1.19
N GLY A 66 9.42 11.40 0.85
CA GLY A 66 8.85 11.24 -0.47
C GLY A 66 7.40 10.79 -0.52
N LEU A 67 6.69 11.26 -1.56
CA LEU A 67 5.32 10.88 -1.89
C LEU A 67 5.22 10.47 -3.36
N GLY A 68 4.69 9.27 -3.64
CA GLY A 68 4.35 8.81 -4.98
C GLY A 68 2.87 8.55 -5.15
N VAL A 69 2.23 9.19 -6.12
CA VAL A 69 0.78 9.06 -6.34
C VAL A 69 0.48 8.75 -7.79
N LEU A 70 -0.18 7.61 -8.01
CA LEU A 70 -0.65 7.20 -9.33
C LEU A 70 -2.18 7.22 -9.39
N ALA A 71 -2.75 7.77 -10.44
CA ALA A 71 -4.18 7.74 -10.77
C ALA A 71 -5.10 8.13 -9.59
N ALA A 72 -4.80 9.24 -8.91
CA ALA A 72 -5.58 9.80 -7.81
C ALA A 72 -5.71 11.33 -7.92
N GLY A 73 -6.42 11.95 -6.99
CA GLY A 73 -6.67 13.39 -6.95
C GLY A 73 -6.16 14.06 -5.67
N PRO A 74 -6.50 15.36 -5.46
CA PRO A 74 -5.95 16.17 -4.39
C PRO A 74 -6.39 15.70 -2.99
N TRP A 75 -5.53 15.95 -2.00
CA TRP A 75 -5.83 15.75 -0.59
C TRP A 75 -7.11 16.49 -0.17
N GLY A 76 -7.87 15.85 0.68
CA GLY A 76 -9.09 16.44 1.26
C GLY A 76 -10.27 16.52 0.31
N CYS A 77 -10.14 16.01 -0.92
CA CYS A 77 -11.19 16.11 -1.95
C CYS A 77 -12.54 15.55 -1.49
N ALA A 78 -12.58 14.36 -0.90
CA ALA A 78 -13.83 13.69 -0.53
C ALA A 78 -14.54 14.32 0.68
N GLN A 79 -13.83 15.04 1.53
CA GLN A 79 -14.37 15.75 2.70
C GLN A 79 -15.26 14.87 3.59
N GLY A 80 -14.96 13.57 3.70
CA GLY A 80 -15.72 12.63 4.52
C GLY A 80 -17.05 12.19 3.93
N ALA A 81 -17.29 12.35 2.62
CA ALA A 81 -18.55 12.01 2.01
C ALA A 81 -18.38 11.17 0.75
N LEU A 82 -18.92 9.94 0.75
CA LEU A 82 -18.92 9.04 -0.42
C LEU A 82 -19.52 9.72 -1.67
N SER A 83 -20.57 10.52 -1.52
CA SER A 83 -21.19 11.20 -2.66
C SER A 83 -20.25 12.23 -3.30
N THR A 84 -19.40 12.91 -2.51
CA THR A 84 -18.37 13.83 -2.99
C THR A 84 -17.23 13.04 -3.62
N ALA A 85 -16.78 11.96 -2.96
CA ALA A 85 -15.78 11.06 -3.49
C ALA A 85 -16.12 10.61 -4.93
N LEU A 86 -17.32 10.05 -5.15
CA LEU A 86 -17.74 9.53 -6.45
C LEU A 86 -17.97 10.62 -7.51
N ASN A 87 -18.57 11.76 -7.15
CA ASN A 87 -19.04 12.73 -8.14
C ASN A 87 -18.12 13.93 -8.36
N GLN A 88 -17.13 14.13 -7.48
CA GLN A 88 -16.19 15.23 -7.56
C GLN A 88 -14.73 14.77 -7.61
N CYS A 89 -14.41 13.68 -6.88
CA CYS A 89 -13.04 13.19 -6.74
C CYS A 89 -12.75 11.94 -7.59
N MET A 90 -13.70 11.45 -8.36
CA MET A 90 -13.54 10.44 -9.39
C MET A 90 -13.98 10.98 -10.74
N MET A 91 -15.25 11.17 -10.94
CA MET A 91 -15.86 11.46 -12.25
C MET A 91 -16.07 12.95 -12.55
N THR A 92 -15.70 13.83 -11.66
CA THR A 92 -15.82 15.32 -11.79
C THR A 92 -17.18 15.84 -12.28
N ARG A 93 -18.28 15.06 -12.10
CA ARG A 93 -19.65 15.43 -12.54
C ARG A 93 -20.17 16.70 -11.87
N ARG A 94 -19.65 17.02 -10.68
CA ARG A 94 -19.97 18.26 -9.92
C ARG A 94 -18.90 19.33 -10.08
N GLY A 95 -18.06 19.21 -11.10
CA GLY A 95 -16.88 20.05 -11.29
C GLY A 95 -15.68 19.58 -10.46
N LEU A 96 -14.55 20.23 -10.69
CA LEU A 96 -13.32 19.98 -9.94
C LEU A 96 -13.43 20.56 -8.51
N PRO A 97 -12.78 19.96 -7.50
CA PRO A 97 -12.68 20.56 -6.18
C PRO A 97 -11.89 21.86 -6.21
N SER A 98 -12.25 22.81 -5.37
CA SER A 98 -11.54 24.07 -5.25
C SER A 98 -10.27 23.91 -4.42
N LEU A 99 -9.10 24.13 -5.02
CA LEU A 99 -7.84 24.11 -4.29
C LEU A 99 -7.77 25.13 -3.15
N ASP A 100 -8.46 26.27 -3.29
CA ASP A 100 -8.49 27.30 -2.25
C ASP A 100 -9.32 26.85 -1.03
N GLU A 101 -10.43 26.13 -1.26
CA GLU A 101 -11.21 25.51 -0.16
C GLU A 101 -10.43 24.38 0.53
N LEU A 102 -9.71 23.56 -0.24
CA LEU A 102 -8.85 22.50 0.31
C LEU A 102 -7.66 23.08 1.08
N ALA A 103 -7.07 24.18 0.62
CA ALA A 103 -6.00 24.87 1.33
C ALA A 103 -6.51 25.43 2.68
N GLN A 104 -7.67 26.09 2.69
CA GLN A 104 -8.30 26.57 3.93
C GLN A 104 -8.64 25.42 4.89
N ARG A 105 -9.10 24.25 4.37
CA ARG A 105 -9.33 23.06 5.19
C ARG A 105 -8.02 22.59 5.85
N ARG A 106 -6.94 22.50 5.08
CA ARG A 106 -5.62 22.10 5.61
C ARG A 106 -5.10 23.09 6.67
N GLU A 107 -5.24 24.39 6.41
CA GLU A 107 -4.83 25.44 7.38
C GLU A 107 -5.56 25.29 8.71
N ARG A 108 -6.89 25.13 8.67
CA ARG A 108 -7.68 24.90 9.90
C ARG A 108 -7.23 23.62 10.64
N TYR A 109 -6.90 22.57 9.91
CA TYR A 109 -6.42 21.32 10.54
C TYR A 109 -5.00 21.46 11.08
N ALA A 110 -4.14 22.24 10.44
CA ALA A 110 -2.80 22.55 10.95
C ALA A 110 -2.85 23.40 12.24
N GLU A 111 -3.76 24.39 12.31
CA GLU A 111 -3.99 25.17 13.55
C GLU A 111 -4.47 24.30 14.73
N MET A 112 -5.15 23.20 14.44
CA MET A 112 -5.61 22.20 15.44
C MET A 112 -4.61 21.06 15.64
N GLU A 113 -3.41 21.11 15.05
CA GLU A 113 -2.38 20.07 15.05
C GLU A 113 -2.85 18.70 14.50
N GLN A 114 -3.94 18.68 13.73
CA GLN A 114 -4.51 17.47 13.13
C GLN A 114 -3.78 17.04 11.84
N VAL A 115 -3.01 17.92 11.23
CA VAL A 115 -2.10 17.63 10.12
C VAL A 115 -0.76 18.29 10.36
N GLY A 116 0.25 17.92 9.57
CA GLY A 116 1.58 18.47 9.72
C GLY A 116 1.69 19.94 9.34
N SER A 117 2.80 20.55 9.74
CA SER A 117 3.09 21.96 9.47
C SER A 117 3.35 22.20 7.98
N GLN A 118 3.11 23.45 7.53
CA GLN A 118 3.49 23.86 6.18
C GLN A 118 4.99 23.75 5.95
N GLU A 119 5.82 23.97 6.98
CA GLU A 119 7.27 23.88 6.86
C GLU A 119 7.73 22.45 6.59
N ALA A 120 7.12 21.45 7.24
CA ALA A 120 7.42 20.05 6.97
C ALA A 120 6.98 19.61 5.57
N LEU A 121 5.79 20.04 5.10
CA LEU A 121 5.32 19.79 3.73
C LEU A 121 6.28 20.34 2.67
N ARG A 122 6.89 21.49 2.92
CA ARG A 122 7.82 22.14 1.99
C ARG A 122 9.05 21.29 1.68
N GLN A 123 9.40 20.33 2.52
CA GLN A 123 10.62 19.52 2.39
C GLN A 123 10.41 18.23 1.57
N LEU A 124 9.15 17.81 1.34
CA LEU A 124 8.86 16.57 0.62
C LEU A 124 9.29 16.63 -0.86
N ARG A 125 9.57 15.46 -1.40
CA ARG A 125 9.59 15.25 -2.86
C ARG A 125 8.32 14.54 -3.28
N ALA A 126 7.70 14.96 -4.38
CA ALA A 126 6.47 14.38 -4.87
C ALA A 126 6.62 13.89 -6.32
N PHE A 127 6.11 12.69 -6.58
CA PHE A 127 5.94 12.13 -7.91
C PHE A 127 4.44 11.90 -8.13
N VAL A 128 3.88 12.53 -9.14
CA VAL A 128 2.47 12.38 -9.52
C VAL A 128 2.39 11.83 -10.93
N TRP A 129 1.64 10.75 -11.11
CA TRP A 129 1.46 10.11 -12.40
C TRP A 129 -0.03 9.90 -12.70
N HIS A 130 -0.44 10.10 -13.95
CA HIS A 130 -1.83 9.86 -14.37
C HIS A 130 -1.91 9.40 -15.82
N GLY A 131 -2.76 8.41 -16.11
CA GLY A 131 -3.09 8.01 -17.47
C GLY A 131 -4.08 8.98 -18.12
N ALA A 132 -3.80 9.45 -19.33
CA ALA A 132 -4.67 10.40 -20.02
C ALA A 132 -6.00 9.79 -20.49
N SER A 133 -6.09 8.44 -20.55
CA SER A 133 -7.30 7.68 -20.86
C SER A 133 -7.99 7.08 -19.63
N ASP A 134 -7.66 7.56 -18.43
CA ASP A 134 -8.28 7.09 -17.19
C ASP A 134 -9.77 7.51 -17.13
N GLU A 135 -10.66 6.51 -17.21
CA GLU A 135 -12.12 6.70 -17.14
C GLU A 135 -12.67 6.48 -15.72
N THR A 136 -11.82 6.06 -14.77
CA THR A 136 -12.20 5.83 -13.37
C THR A 136 -11.97 7.08 -12.52
N ILE A 137 -10.76 7.63 -12.58
CA ILE A 137 -10.39 8.90 -11.95
C ILE A 137 -10.04 9.89 -13.05
N SER A 138 -10.82 10.96 -13.18
CA SER A 138 -10.59 11.95 -14.24
C SER A 138 -9.14 12.45 -14.24
N PRO A 139 -8.43 12.45 -15.38
CA PRO A 139 -7.06 12.96 -15.47
C PRO A 139 -6.88 14.40 -14.96
N ALA A 140 -7.92 15.22 -15.06
CA ALA A 140 -7.93 16.57 -14.51
C ALA A 140 -7.74 16.61 -12.98
N LEU A 141 -8.01 15.51 -12.27
CA LEU A 141 -7.74 15.39 -10.82
C LEU A 141 -6.25 15.15 -10.55
N GLY A 142 -5.55 14.44 -11.43
CA GLY A 142 -4.09 14.32 -11.38
C GLY A 142 -3.40 15.69 -11.61
N ASP A 143 -3.85 16.45 -12.59
CA ASP A 143 -3.40 17.83 -12.80
C ASP A 143 -3.63 18.70 -11.55
N LEU A 144 -4.80 18.56 -10.94
CA LEU A 144 -5.16 19.34 -9.75
C LEU A 144 -4.34 18.92 -8.53
N LEU A 145 -4.04 17.63 -8.37
CA LEU A 145 -3.12 17.11 -7.34
C LEU A 145 -1.72 17.71 -7.51
N ALA A 146 -1.18 17.71 -8.73
CA ALA A 146 0.11 18.32 -9.01
C ALA A 146 0.11 19.83 -8.68
N GLN A 147 -0.95 20.57 -9.04
CA GLN A 147 -1.10 21.97 -8.67
C GLN A 147 -1.20 22.19 -7.15
N GLN A 148 -1.84 21.26 -6.42
CA GLN A 148 -1.91 21.32 -4.95
C GLN A 148 -0.52 21.21 -4.34
N TRP A 149 0.28 20.20 -4.76
CA TRP A 149 1.65 20.03 -4.28
C TRP A 149 2.58 21.17 -4.72
N GLN A 150 2.41 21.71 -5.93
CA GLN A 150 3.15 22.88 -6.38
C GLN A 150 2.99 24.08 -5.44
N ARG A 151 1.83 24.25 -4.80
CA ARG A 151 1.58 25.32 -3.83
C ARG A 151 2.24 25.06 -2.47
N TRP A 152 2.55 23.81 -2.14
CA TRP A 152 3.02 23.41 -0.80
C TRP A 152 4.53 23.25 -0.72
N LEU A 153 5.19 22.84 -1.79
CA LEU A 153 6.63 22.57 -1.82
C LEU A 153 7.46 23.87 -1.83
N ALA A 154 8.70 23.77 -1.33
CA ALA A 154 9.62 24.92 -1.29
C ALA A 154 10.14 25.30 -2.66
N ASP A 155 10.52 24.30 -3.47
CA ASP A 155 11.04 24.42 -4.82
C ASP A 155 10.37 23.36 -5.72
N PRO A 156 9.15 23.63 -6.23
CA PRO A 156 8.42 22.65 -7.03
C PRO A 156 9.16 22.20 -8.29
N GLU A 157 10.05 23.00 -8.86
CA GLU A 157 10.82 22.61 -10.05
C GLU A 157 11.81 21.46 -9.73
N GLN A 158 12.31 21.41 -8.50
CA GLN A 158 13.25 20.39 -8.03
C GLN A 158 12.57 19.25 -7.21
N GLN A 159 11.36 19.49 -6.69
CA GLN A 159 10.71 18.60 -5.76
C GLN A 159 9.45 17.93 -6.32
N LEU A 160 8.86 18.42 -7.41
CA LEU A 160 7.65 17.85 -8.03
C LEU A 160 7.94 17.33 -9.43
N ARG A 161 7.64 16.07 -9.66
CA ARG A 161 7.55 15.50 -11.01
C ARG A 161 6.12 15.08 -11.29
N PHE A 162 5.51 15.70 -12.30
CA PHE A 162 4.21 15.33 -12.82
C PHE A 162 4.35 14.66 -14.19
N VAL A 163 3.79 13.47 -14.35
CA VAL A 163 3.80 12.68 -15.58
C VAL A 163 2.38 12.35 -15.96
N GLN A 164 1.95 12.76 -17.14
CA GLN A 164 0.71 12.30 -17.77
C GLN A 164 1.06 11.45 -18.98
N ARG A 165 0.50 10.24 -19.07
CA ARG A 165 0.79 9.29 -20.16
C ARG A 165 -0.40 9.15 -21.09
N ASP A 166 -0.18 9.46 -22.36
CA ASP A 166 -1.17 9.23 -23.42
C ASP A 166 -1.51 7.74 -23.55
N ASN A 167 -2.72 7.45 -23.98
CA ASN A 167 -3.24 6.09 -24.21
C ASN A 167 -3.11 5.13 -23.03
N THR A 168 -3.06 5.63 -21.81
CA THR A 168 -2.97 4.82 -20.60
C THR A 168 -4.20 5.03 -19.73
N GLY A 169 -4.80 3.92 -19.29
CA GLY A 169 -6.00 3.91 -18.46
C GLY A 169 -5.70 3.96 -16.97
N HIS A 170 -6.69 3.50 -16.16
CA HIS A 170 -6.63 3.50 -14.70
C HIS A 170 -5.85 2.30 -14.16
N GLY A 171 -4.77 2.52 -13.42
CA GLY A 171 -4.04 1.47 -12.74
C GLY A 171 -2.57 1.82 -12.46
N TRP A 172 -1.79 0.77 -12.19
CA TRP A 172 -0.36 0.81 -11.93
C TRP A 172 0.41 0.25 -13.12
N PRO A 173 1.06 1.07 -13.96
CA PRO A 173 1.83 0.57 -15.09
C PRO A 173 3.07 -0.20 -14.64
N VAL A 174 3.34 -1.31 -15.34
CA VAL A 174 4.50 -2.14 -15.07
C VAL A 174 5.34 -2.35 -16.32
N ALA A 175 6.66 -2.38 -16.15
CA ALA A 175 7.54 -2.99 -17.11
C ALA A 175 7.15 -4.49 -17.16
N MET A 176 7.00 -5.04 -18.37
CA MET A 176 6.64 -6.46 -18.51
C MET A 176 7.65 -7.32 -17.75
N PRO A 177 7.25 -7.95 -16.63
CA PRO A 177 8.17 -8.77 -15.85
C PRO A 177 8.60 -9.96 -16.69
N ASN A 178 9.90 -10.23 -16.74
CA ASN A 178 10.42 -11.45 -17.36
C ASN A 178 10.38 -12.61 -16.36
N ASP A 179 9.17 -12.85 -15.80
CA ASP A 179 8.92 -13.87 -14.80
C ASP A 179 7.94 -14.92 -15.34
N ALA A 180 8.41 -16.15 -15.46
CA ALA A 180 7.61 -17.26 -15.98
C ALA A 180 6.41 -17.64 -15.06
N SER A 181 6.39 -17.16 -13.81
CA SER A 181 5.28 -17.40 -12.86
C SER A 181 4.13 -16.42 -13.04
N LEU A 182 4.34 -15.28 -13.72
CA LEU A 182 3.30 -14.32 -14.00
C LEU A 182 2.46 -14.79 -15.19
N ASP A 183 1.15 -14.97 -14.98
CA ASP A 183 0.20 -15.12 -16.08
C ASP A 183 -0.01 -13.74 -16.73
N PRO A 184 0.39 -13.54 -18.00
CA PRO A 184 0.16 -12.26 -18.69
C PRO A 184 -1.31 -11.83 -18.75
N GLN A 185 -2.26 -12.78 -18.63
CA GLN A 185 -3.69 -12.48 -18.59
C GLN A 185 -4.15 -11.89 -17.26
N SER A 186 -3.34 -12.00 -16.21
CA SER A 186 -3.61 -11.34 -14.93
C SER A 186 -3.35 -9.84 -14.98
N LEU A 187 -2.59 -9.34 -15.96
CA LEU A 187 -2.33 -7.91 -16.14
C LEU A 187 -3.48 -7.23 -16.88
N GLY A 188 -3.76 -5.99 -16.49
CA GLY A 188 -4.69 -5.11 -17.20
C GLY A 188 -4.13 -4.62 -18.53
N ASP A 189 -5.04 -4.35 -19.46
CA ASP A 189 -4.68 -3.67 -20.71
C ASP A 189 -4.19 -2.24 -20.43
N CYS A 190 -3.14 -1.81 -21.11
CA CYS A 190 -2.53 -0.51 -20.82
C CYS A 190 -3.50 0.66 -21.05
N HIS A 191 -4.36 0.58 -22.06
CA HIS A 191 -5.32 1.65 -22.41
C HIS A 191 -6.64 1.52 -21.62
N ASN A 192 -7.18 0.29 -21.55
CA ASN A 192 -8.52 0.07 -20.99
C ASN A 192 -8.52 -0.29 -19.50
N GLY A 193 -7.37 -0.64 -18.93
CA GLY A 193 -7.27 -1.11 -17.55
C GLY A 193 -7.80 -2.53 -17.38
N GLY A 194 -8.42 -2.81 -16.22
CA GLY A 194 -9.06 -4.10 -15.90
C GLY A 194 -8.09 -5.12 -15.29
N ALA A 195 -8.53 -6.37 -15.18
CA ALA A 195 -7.83 -7.47 -14.51
C ALA A 195 -7.30 -7.06 -13.12
N SER A 196 -6.01 -7.23 -12.85
CA SER A 196 -5.38 -6.83 -11.58
C SER A 196 -5.16 -5.32 -11.41
N HIS A 197 -5.50 -4.49 -12.38
CA HIS A 197 -5.13 -3.07 -12.47
C HIS A 197 -3.60 -2.79 -12.47
N LEU A 198 -2.75 -3.83 -12.58
CA LEU A 198 -1.38 -3.69 -13.01
C LEU A 198 -1.39 -3.66 -14.54
N LEU A 199 -0.98 -2.54 -15.13
CA LEU A 199 -1.15 -2.29 -16.55
C LEU A 199 0.07 -2.77 -17.36
N ALA A 200 -0.15 -3.60 -18.37
CA ALA A 200 0.89 -4.11 -19.27
C ALA A 200 1.36 -3.02 -20.26
N CYS A 201 1.85 -1.89 -19.76
CA CYS A 201 2.31 -0.77 -20.59
C CYS A 201 3.75 -0.93 -21.10
N GLY A 202 4.56 -1.76 -20.44
CA GLY A 202 5.99 -1.86 -20.70
C GLY A 202 6.83 -0.72 -20.09
N ASP A 203 6.20 0.14 -19.28
CA ASP A 203 6.83 1.27 -18.62
C ASP A 203 7.20 0.91 -17.16
N ASP A 204 8.42 1.23 -16.74
CA ASP A 204 8.88 1.07 -15.36
C ASP A 204 8.56 2.30 -14.50
N VAL A 205 7.26 2.54 -14.27
CA VAL A 205 6.84 3.71 -13.49
C VAL A 205 7.29 3.59 -12.02
N ALA A 206 7.36 2.38 -11.47
CA ALA A 206 7.88 2.18 -10.11
C ALA A 206 9.35 2.61 -10.00
N GLY A 207 10.20 2.18 -10.94
CA GLY A 207 11.61 2.61 -10.99
C GLY A 207 11.77 4.11 -11.23
N GLU A 208 11.01 4.69 -12.16
CA GLU A 208 11.01 6.15 -12.40
C GLU A 208 10.62 6.95 -11.14
N MET A 209 9.59 6.49 -10.44
CA MET A 209 9.12 7.10 -9.20
C MET A 209 10.14 7.02 -8.10
N GLN A 210 10.68 5.83 -7.83
CA GLN A 210 11.65 5.63 -6.77
C GLN A 210 12.96 6.38 -7.04
N ALA A 211 13.45 6.39 -8.29
CA ALA A 211 14.61 7.19 -8.68
C ALA A 211 14.40 8.70 -8.47
N TRP A 212 13.16 9.19 -8.66
CA TRP A 212 12.82 10.57 -8.36
C TRP A 212 12.76 10.85 -6.86
N LEU A 213 12.18 9.93 -6.07
CA LEU A 213 12.04 10.11 -4.63
C LEU A 213 13.40 9.98 -3.89
N TYR A 214 14.32 9.19 -4.43
CA TYR A 214 15.63 8.88 -3.84
C TYR A 214 16.78 9.14 -4.82
N PRO A 215 17.00 10.38 -5.27
CA PRO A 215 17.93 10.68 -6.37
C PRO A 215 19.39 10.39 -6.07
N GLU A 216 19.78 10.29 -4.80
CA GLU A 216 21.15 10.07 -4.37
C GLU A 216 21.44 8.60 -4.02
N ARG A 217 20.45 7.70 -4.17
CA ARG A 217 20.68 6.30 -3.88
C ARG A 217 21.34 5.58 -5.05
N GLU A 218 22.52 5.08 -4.79
CA GLU A 218 23.27 4.26 -5.74
C GLU A 218 22.73 2.82 -5.76
N ALA A 219 22.74 2.20 -6.93
CA ALA A 219 22.41 0.80 -7.08
C ALA A 219 23.51 -0.08 -6.47
N ASN A 220 23.12 -0.98 -5.60
CA ASN A 220 23.97 -1.98 -4.99
C ASN A 220 23.19 -3.30 -4.96
N ALA A 221 23.24 -4.05 -6.06
CA ALA A 221 22.42 -5.24 -6.25
C ALA A 221 22.50 -6.19 -5.05
N SER A 222 21.37 -6.48 -4.46
CA SER A 222 21.19 -7.50 -3.44
C SER A 222 19.97 -8.35 -3.78
N GLU A 223 19.90 -9.54 -3.19
CA GLU A 223 18.66 -10.32 -3.16
C GLU A 223 17.79 -9.83 -2.02
N GLY A 224 16.54 -10.27 -1.96
CA GLY A 224 15.63 -9.93 -0.89
C GLY A 224 14.48 -10.92 -0.80
N GLU A 225 13.81 -10.96 0.33
CA GLU A 225 12.71 -11.85 0.61
C GLU A 225 11.39 -11.10 0.70
N LEU A 226 10.35 -11.66 0.07
CA LEU A 226 8.97 -11.20 0.22
C LEU A 226 8.27 -12.08 1.26
N LEU A 227 7.97 -11.51 2.41
CA LEU A 227 7.37 -12.16 3.56
C LEU A 227 5.90 -11.75 3.72
N ALA A 228 5.05 -12.68 4.11
CA ALA A 228 3.74 -12.37 4.66
C ALA A 228 3.87 -12.14 6.18
N PHE A 229 3.13 -11.18 6.74
CA PHE A 229 3.06 -10.95 8.18
C PHE A 229 1.62 -10.86 8.66
N ASP A 230 1.41 -11.21 9.94
CA ASP A 230 0.13 -11.02 10.61
C ASP A 230 -0.10 -9.53 10.88
N GLN A 231 -1.13 -8.97 10.22
CA GLN A 231 -1.50 -7.56 10.31
C GLN A 231 -2.50 -7.30 11.44
N SER A 232 -2.96 -8.33 12.15
CA SER A 232 -4.01 -8.23 13.17
C SER A 232 -3.63 -7.38 14.38
N ASP A 233 -2.32 -7.24 14.69
CA ASP A 233 -1.84 -6.31 15.73
C ASP A 233 -2.16 -4.84 15.40
N PHE A 234 -2.42 -4.53 14.13
CA PHE A 234 -2.78 -3.20 13.63
C PHE A 234 -4.24 -3.13 13.17
N ALA A 235 -5.06 -4.11 13.55
CA ALA A 235 -6.41 -4.28 13.06
C ALA A 235 -7.28 -3.04 13.29
N VAL A 236 -7.79 -2.50 12.22
CA VAL A 236 -8.79 -1.43 12.20
C VAL A 236 -9.79 -1.71 11.09
N LYS A 237 -10.92 -1.05 11.11
CA LYS A 237 -11.96 -1.24 10.10
C LYS A 237 -11.42 -1.05 8.67
N GLY A 238 -11.52 -2.09 7.87
CA GLY A 238 -11.11 -2.14 6.48
C GLY A 238 -9.67 -2.62 6.25
N PHE A 239 -8.98 -3.12 7.30
CA PHE A 239 -7.69 -3.80 7.17
C PHE A 239 -7.88 -5.32 7.10
N ALA A 240 -7.15 -5.97 6.21
CA ALA A 240 -7.06 -7.43 6.14
C ALA A 240 -6.15 -7.99 7.26
N ASP A 241 -6.25 -9.29 7.54
CA ASP A 241 -5.44 -9.95 8.57
C ASP A 241 -3.98 -10.17 8.13
N THR A 242 -3.68 -10.15 6.83
CA THR A 242 -2.34 -10.40 6.30
C THR A 242 -1.83 -9.20 5.52
N GLY A 243 -0.64 -8.73 5.86
CA GLY A 243 0.15 -7.77 5.09
C GLY A 243 1.40 -8.44 4.49
N TYR A 244 2.17 -7.69 3.68
CA TYR A 244 3.41 -8.18 3.08
C TYR A 244 4.55 -7.20 3.30
N LEU A 245 5.77 -7.75 3.37
CA LEU A 245 7.00 -7.01 3.60
C LEU A 245 8.08 -7.56 2.70
N PHE A 246 8.74 -6.69 1.93
CA PHE A 246 9.94 -7.05 1.19
C PHE A 246 11.17 -6.49 1.89
N VAL A 247 12.11 -7.37 2.23
CA VAL A 247 13.35 -7.03 2.95
C VAL A 247 14.55 -7.48 2.11
N PRO A 248 15.34 -6.53 1.57
CA PRO A 248 16.63 -6.87 0.99
C PRO A 248 17.61 -7.40 2.04
N GLU A 249 18.48 -8.35 1.69
CA GLU A 249 19.55 -8.84 2.58
C GLU A 249 20.40 -7.69 3.14
N ALA A 250 20.67 -6.67 2.33
CA ALA A 250 21.43 -5.48 2.76
C ALA A 250 20.72 -4.68 3.87
N CYS A 251 19.44 -4.93 4.13
CA CYS A 251 18.61 -4.24 5.13
C CYS A 251 18.39 -5.02 6.43
N GLU A 252 18.87 -6.26 6.51
CA GLU A 252 18.75 -7.10 7.72
C GLU A 252 19.43 -6.49 8.95
N ALA A 253 20.50 -5.74 8.74
CA ALA A 253 21.22 -5.05 9.81
C ALA A 253 20.58 -3.71 10.23
N GLY A 254 19.46 -3.31 9.63
CA GLY A 254 18.80 -2.03 9.87
C GLY A 254 19.34 -0.86 9.03
N GLY A 255 18.82 0.34 9.30
CA GLY A 255 19.27 1.60 8.68
C GLY A 255 18.77 1.83 7.24
N CYS A 256 18.00 0.91 6.65
CA CYS A 256 17.40 1.12 5.34
C CYS A 256 16.15 2.01 5.42
N PRO A 257 15.87 2.83 4.38
CA PRO A 257 14.59 3.53 4.26
C PRO A 257 13.44 2.56 4.01
N VAL A 258 12.23 3.01 4.32
CA VAL A 258 11.00 2.25 4.09
C VAL A 258 10.13 2.95 3.05
N THR A 259 9.66 2.20 2.06
CA THR A 259 8.53 2.62 1.21
C THR A 259 7.26 1.92 1.69
N VAL A 260 6.26 2.69 2.09
CA VAL A 260 4.89 2.18 2.33
C VAL A 260 4.14 2.20 1.01
N ALA A 261 3.80 1.02 0.48
CA ALA A 261 3.19 0.85 -0.83
C ALA A 261 1.71 0.45 -0.70
N LEU A 262 0.81 1.31 -1.16
CA LEU A 262 -0.63 1.18 -0.99
C LEU A 262 -1.31 0.83 -2.32
N HIS A 263 -1.95 -0.34 -2.37
CA HIS A 263 -2.69 -0.81 -3.53
C HIS A 263 -3.95 0.02 -3.83
N GLY A 264 -4.56 -0.13 -5.00
CA GLY A 264 -5.85 0.45 -5.35
C GLY A 264 -7.04 -0.41 -4.88
N CYS A 265 -8.26 0.07 -5.12
CA CYS A 265 -9.44 -0.76 -4.94
C CYS A 265 -9.36 -2.00 -5.83
N GLN A 266 -9.81 -3.17 -5.34
CA GLN A 266 -9.75 -4.47 -6.02
C GLN A 266 -8.33 -4.97 -6.31
N MET A 267 -7.30 -4.39 -5.70
CA MET A 267 -5.90 -4.78 -5.88
C MET A 267 -5.29 -5.42 -4.62
N ASN A 268 -6.10 -5.69 -3.60
CA ASN A 268 -5.68 -6.39 -2.40
C ASN A 268 -5.44 -7.88 -2.66
N ALA A 269 -4.69 -8.54 -1.78
CA ALA A 269 -4.31 -9.94 -1.97
C ALA A 269 -5.50 -10.92 -1.97
N GLU A 270 -6.62 -10.60 -1.30
CA GLU A 270 -7.85 -11.40 -1.37
C GLU A 270 -8.42 -11.43 -2.81
N THR A 271 -8.29 -10.34 -3.56
CA THR A 271 -8.88 -10.20 -4.90
C THR A 271 -7.95 -10.69 -6.01
N ILE A 272 -6.66 -10.32 -5.97
CA ILE A 272 -5.71 -10.58 -7.06
C ILE A 272 -4.50 -11.43 -6.64
N GLY A 273 -4.57 -12.08 -5.47
CA GLY A 273 -3.40 -12.75 -4.91
C GLY A 273 -2.26 -11.78 -4.61
N ASP A 274 -1.05 -12.26 -4.67
CA ASP A 274 0.15 -11.47 -4.43
C ASP A 274 0.66 -10.69 -5.67
N THR A 275 -0.20 -10.52 -6.69
CA THR A 275 0.17 -9.88 -7.96
C THR A 275 0.72 -8.46 -7.78
N PHE A 276 0.07 -7.61 -6.98
CA PHE A 276 0.57 -6.25 -6.74
C PHE A 276 1.91 -6.27 -5.99
N VAL A 277 2.02 -7.05 -4.92
CA VAL A 277 3.22 -7.08 -4.09
C VAL A 277 4.43 -7.68 -4.80
N ARG A 278 4.23 -8.59 -5.75
CA ARG A 278 5.32 -9.20 -6.53
C ARG A 278 5.71 -8.40 -7.76
N TYR A 279 4.72 -7.87 -8.48
CA TYR A 279 4.94 -7.40 -9.86
C TYR A 279 4.77 -5.90 -10.06
N SER A 280 4.57 -5.13 -8.98
CA SER A 280 4.54 -3.65 -9.04
C SER A 280 5.87 -3.01 -9.52
N GLY A 281 6.98 -3.76 -9.48
CA GLY A 281 8.31 -3.26 -9.78
C GLY A 281 9.07 -2.69 -8.58
N LEU A 282 8.37 -2.48 -7.46
CA LEU A 282 8.98 -1.89 -6.25
C LEU A 282 10.04 -2.79 -5.61
N ASN A 283 9.81 -4.12 -5.54
CA ASN A 283 10.77 -5.06 -4.96
C ASN A 283 12.09 -5.10 -5.75
N ARG A 284 12.02 -4.97 -7.09
CA ARG A 284 13.22 -4.91 -7.92
C ARG A 284 14.07 -3.69 -7.56
N TRP A 285 13.46 -2.49 -7.53
CA TRP A 285 14.14 -1.28 -7.08
C TRP A 285 14.71 -1.43 -5.67
N ALA A 286 13.89 -1.96 -4.76
CA ALA A 286 14.24 -2.13 -3.36
C ALA A 286 15.45 -3.04 -3.17
N ALA A 287 15.53 -4.17 -3.91
CA ALA A 287 16.68 -5.05 -3.91
C ALA A 287 17.94 -4.36 -4.46
N GLU A 288 17.81 -3.58 -5.54
CA GLU A 288 18.93 -2.86 -6.15
C GLU A 288 19.44 -1.70 -5.30
N HIS A 289 18.59 -1.10 -4.44
CA HIS A 289 18.91 0.15 -3.74
C HIS A 289 18.82 0.06 -2.22
N ALA A 290 18.80 -1.14 -1.65
CA ALA A 290 18.75 -1.39 -0.22
C ALA A 290 17.59 -0.63 0.47
N GLN A 291 16.35 -0.94 0.10
CA GLN A 291 15.13 -0.31 0.60
C GLN A 291 14.11 -1.36 1.05
N VAL A 292 13.51 -1.21 2.21
CA VAL A 292 12.40 -2.05 2.66
C VAL A 292 11.10 -1.58 2.02
N VAL A 293 10.24 -2.51 1.57
CA VAL A 293 8.89 -2.17 1.09
C VAL A 293 7.84 -2.83 1.95
N LEU A 294 7.01 -2.02 2.58
CA LEU A 294 5.84 -2.45 3.36
C LEU A 294 4.60 -2.37 2.47
N TYR A 295 3.86 -3.47 2.38
CA TYR A 295 2.61 -3.59 1.64
C TYR A 295 1.44 -3.92 2.59
N PRO A 296 0.87 -2.95 3.31
CA PRO A 296 -0.34 -3.15 4.05
C PRO A 296 -1.48 -3.58 3.12
N GLN A 297 -2.46 -4.30 3.65
CA GLN A 297 -3.60 -4.79 2.87
C GLN A 297 -4.92 -4.30 3.45
N ALA A 298 -5.78 -3.80 2.57
CA ALA A 298 -7.16 -3.50 2.90
C ALA A 298 -8.05 -4.72 2.60
N GLU A 299 -9.21 -4.81 3.28
CA GLU A 299 -10.19 -5.85 3.08
C GLU A 299 -11.51 -5.33 2.52
N SER A 300 -12.29 -6.24 1.93
CA SER A 300 -13.65 -5.94 1.50
C SER A 300 -14.65 -6.00 2.66
N SER A 301 -15.66 -5.15 2.62
CA SER A 301 -16.77 -5.15 3.58
C SER A 301 -18.06 -4.62 2.94
N MET A 302 -19.19 -4.71 3.63
CA MET A 302 -20.45 -4.14 3.12
C MET A 302 -20.37 -2.62 2.86
N ALA A 303 -19.58 -1.90 3.63
CA ALA A 303 -19.38 -0.44 3.46
C ALA A 303 -18.28 -0.12 2.44
N ASN A 304 -17.44 -1.09 2.13
CA ASN A 304 -16.28 -0.99 1.24
C ASN A 304 -16.12 -2.27 0.40
N PRO A 305 -17.03 -2.57 -0.54
CA PRO A 305 -17.06 -3.85 -1.25
C PRO A 305 -15.87 -4.07 -2.20
N GLN A 306 -15.08 -3.05 -2.44
CA GLN A 306 -13.93 -3.09 -3.36
C GLN A 306 -12.57 -3.06 -2.63
N ALA A 307 -12.54 -3.29 -1.31
CA ALA A 307 -11.30 -3.26 -0.53
C ALA A 307 -10.45 -2.00 -0.79
N CYS A 308 -11.08 -0.83 -0.86
CA CYS A 308 -10.39 0.44 -1.00
C CYS A 308 -9.82 0.90 0.35
N TRP A 309 -8.78 1.72 0.33
CA TRP A 309 -8.37 2.48 1.51
C TRP A 309 -9.41 3.54 1.87
N ASP A 310 -9.44 3.98 3.14
CA ASP A 310 -10.40 4.98 3.61
C ASP A 310 -10.00 6.41 3.21
N TRP A 311 -10.41 6.82 2.02
CA TRP A 311 -10.21 8.17 1.54
C TRP A 311 -11.49 9.03 1.51
N TRP A 312 -12.61 8.48 2.03
CA TRP A 312 -13.89 9.20 2.16
C TRP A 312 -14.54 9.09 3.54
N GLY A 313 -13.89 8.47 4.54
CA GLY A 313 -14.34 8.43 5.94
C GLY A 313 -15.21 7.23 6.31
N PHE A 314 -15.17 6.12 5.56
CA PHE A 314 -16.00 4.93 5.88
C PHE A 314 -15.51 4.17 7.13
N ALA A 315 -14.23 4.26 7.45
CA ALA A 315 -13.65 3.61 8.63
C ALA A 315 -13.98 4.37 9.92
N GLU A 316 -14.31 5.65 9.80
CA GLU A 316 -14.63 6.51 10.92
C GLU A 316 -16.01 6.23 11.50
N SER A 317 -16.29 6.81 12.65
CA SER A 317 -17.61 6.69 13.30
C SER A 317 -18.71 7.34 12.46
N THR A 318 -19.78 6.61 12.22
CA THR A 318 -20.97 7.12 11.49
C THR A 318 -21.68 8.29 12.20
N TRP A 319 -21.32 8.57 13.46
CA TRP A 319 -21.82 9.71 14.23
C TRP A 319 -21.02 10.99 14.03
N GLN A 320 -19.86 10.92 13.38
CA GLN A 320 -19.07 12.10 13.07
C GLN A 320 -19.63 12.82 11.84
N ILE A 321 -20.02 14.08 12.02
CA ILE A 321 -20.49 14.96 10.92
C ILE A 321 -19.33 15.32 9.98
N ASN A 322 -18.11 15.40 10.52
CA ASN A 322 -16.89 15.69 9.77
C ASN A 322 -15.85 14.65 10.17
N PRO A 323 -15.79 13.49 9.50
CA PRO A 323 -14.80 12.46 9.79
C PRO A 323 -13.39 12.98 9.53
N LEU A 324 -12.48 12.68 10.46
CA LEU A 324 -11.10 13.14 10.43
C LEU A 324 -10.17 12.13 9.74
N HIS A 325 -10.71 11.34 8.79
CA HIS A 325 -10.02 10.25 8.08
C HIS A 325 -8.75 10.69 7.36
N ASP A 326 -8.68 11.96 6.93
CA ASP A 326 -7.57 12.58 6.19
C ASP A 326 -6.60 13.37 7.08
N THR A 327 -6.57 13.03 8.39
CA THR A 327 -5.75 13.70 9.41
C THR A 327 -4.97 12.69 10.24
N ARG A 328 -4.17 13.17 11.22
CA ARG A 328 -3.47 12.34 12.24
C ARG A 328 -4.43 11.46 13.05
N GLU A 329 -5.68 11.90 13.18
CA GLU A 329 -6.71 11.18 13.92
C GLU A 329 -7.41 10.10 13.10
N GLY A 330 -7.18 10.06 11.79
CA GLY A 330 -7.77 9.06 10.90
C GLY A 330 -7.45 7.63 11.33
N THR A 331 -8.48 6.80 11.40
CA THR A 331 -8.36 5.42 11.92
C THR A 331 -7.32 4.61 11.14
N GLN A 332 -7.38 4.60 9.82
CA GLN A 332 -6.40 3.89 8.98
C GLN A 332 -5.05 4.63 8.93
N VAL A 333 -5.04 5.97 8.98
CA VAL A 333 -3.80 6.75 9.03
C VAL A 333 -2.97 6.38 10.26
N LYS A 334 -3.60 6.30 11.46
CA LYS A 334 -2.90 5.88 12.68
C LYS A 334 -2.35 4.47 12.60
N ALA A 335 -3.11 3.53 12.07
CA ALA A 335 -2.68 2.14 11.95
C ALA A 335 -1.49 1.99 10.99
N LEU A 336 -1.50 2.68 9.84
CA LEU A 336 -0.39 2.68 8.89
C LEU A 336 0.87 3.33 9.49
N MET A 337 0.72 4.40 10.27
CA MET A 337 1.85 5.00 10.99
C MET A 337 2.40 4.07 12.07
N ALA A 338 1.55 3.33 12.79
CA ALA A 338 1.99 2.35 13.78
C ALA A 338 2.80 1.20 13.13
N MET A 339 2.44 0.76 11.92
CA MET A 339 3.25 -0.21 11.17
C MET A 339 4.62 0.37 10.79
N LEU A 340 4.68 1.62 10.35
CA LEU A 340 5.96 2.29 10.06
C LEU A 340 6.80 2.42 11.33
N ASP A 341 6.20 2.80 12.46
CA ASP A 341 6.87 2.89 13.76
C ASP A 341 7.44 1.54 14.19
N GLN A 342 6.71 0.45 13.98
CA GLN A 342 7.17 -0.91 14.26
C GLN A 342 8.43 -1.26 13.46
N LEU A 343 8.46 -1.00 12.15
CA LEU A 343 9.64 -1.25 11.31
C LEU A 343 10.85 -0.39 11.71
N GLN A 344 10.61 0.83 12.19
CA GLN A 344 11.66 1.76 12.63
C GLN A 344 12.10 1.53 14.07
N SER A 345 11.39 0.71 14.84
CA SER A 345 11.78 0.35 16.20
C SER A 345 13.06 -0.51 16.21
N ALA A 346 13.80 -0.45 17.33
CA ALA A 346 15.03 -1.22 17.48
C ALA A 346 14.74 -2.73 17.43
N GLN A 347 15.59 -3.47 16.71
CA GLN A 347 15.51 -4.93 16.68
C GLN A 347 15.65 -5.49 18.10
N ALA A 348 14.83 -6.48 18.46
CA ALA A 348 14.99 -7.21 19.71
C ALA A 348 16.34 -7.92 19.70
N ASN A 349 17.22 -7.64 20.65
CA ASN A 349 18.49 -8.35 20.78
C ASN A 349 18.19 -9.83 21.07
N GLU A 350 18.49 -10.74 20.16
CA GLU A 350 18.49 -12.19 20.38
C GLU A 350 19.49 -12.68 21.46
N ALA A 351 20.23 -11.75 22.08
CA ALA A 351 21.28 -12.07 23.04
C ALA A 351 20.80 -12.35 24.47
N ALA A 352 19.50 -12.45 24.73
CA ALA A 352 18.97 -12.63 26.10
C ALA A 352 18.49 -14.06 26.45
N THR A 353 18.73 -15.07 25.60
CA THR A 353 18.30 -16.47 25.88
C THR A 353 19.43 -17.49 25.85
N ALA A 354 20.65 -17.08 26.21
CA ALA A 354 21.76 -18.02 26.45
C ALA A 354 22.28 -17.83 27.89
N ASP A 355 21.52 -18.26 28.89
CA ASP A 355 21.96 -18.59 30.26
C ASP A 355 21.19 -19.81 30.78
#